data_86b263ad89a351a14f54d465ae7a26a4
#
_entry.id   86b263ad89a351a14f54d465ae7a26a4
#
_cell.length_a   1.000
_cell.length_b   1.000
_cell.length_c   1.000
_cell.angle_alpha   90.00
_cell.angle_beta   90.00
_cell.angle_gamma   90.00
#
_symmetry.space_group_name_H-M   'P 1'
#
loop_
_entity.id
_entity.type
_entity.pdbx_description
1 polymer ?
#
loop_
_entity_poly.entity_id
_entity_poly.type
_entity_poly.pdbx_seq_one_letter_code
_entity_poly.pdbx_strand_id
1 'polypeptide(L)'
;MAHEKRILLPQDLRPIHTLDAYKATGGTRGIDRARSMKPRDVIEELKKAGLRGRGGAGFPTAIKWTTAFEDPSPTKYVVCNGSEGEPGTYKDRYLLQKNPYQLVEGAAIAAYVVNAKNVFIGLKAKFKREIANVQRAIDEMVKDNIIAKDYIQIVPGPDEYLFGEEKALLEVVDGRGAMPRIMPPFLQGARYTPTEYNPTIVNNVESLSHVSHILAKGADWFRATGSQDTPGTMIFTLCGDVKRPGMYELPLGTTLRELLFDCGGGPAGNHPVKAVFSGVANRVMTEEIFDTPLGFGTMRTAGGGLGSAGFIVYDQSMCMVKVALMFSSFLAYSSCGQCIPCNRGC
;
A
#
# COMPACT_ATOMS: atom_id res chain seq x y z
N MET A 1 -15.57 15.84 7.24
CA MET A 1 -15.73 15.04 8.46
C MET A 1 -14.62 15.47 9.42
N ALA A 2 -14.88 15.51 10.72
CA ALA A 2 -13.97 16.14 11.70
C ALA A 2 -12.57 15.50 11.78
N HIS A 3 -12.41 14.26 11.36
CA HIS A 3 -11.15 13.51 11.48
C HIS A 3 -10.40 13.30 10.15
N GLU A 4 -11.01 13.59 9.00
CA GLU A 4 -10.39 13.32 7.70
C GLU A 4 -9.28 14.32 7.40
N LYS A 5 -8.09 13.81 7.10
CA LYS A 5 -6.93 14.61 6.70
C LYS A 5 -6.33 14.03 5.43
N ARG A 6 -6.50 14.74 4.33
CA ARG A 6 -6.09 14.30 3.01
C ARG A 6 -4.68 14.76 2.68
N ILE A 7 -3.75 13.82 2.64
CA ILE A 7 -2.38 13.98 2.16
C ILE A 7 -2.27 13.44 0.74
N LEU A 8 -2.81 12.25 0.52
CA LEU A 8 -2.74 11.50 -0.73
C LEU A 8 -3.95 11.75 -1.63
N LEU A 9 -5.13 11.87 -1.02
CA LEU A 9 -6.34 12.15 -1.78
C LEU A 9 -6.48 13.65 -2.05
N PRO A 10 -6.92 14.04 -3.27
CA PRO A 10 -7.25 15.44 -3.55
C PRO A 10 -8.29 16.00 -2.57
N GLN A 11 -8.17 17.27 -2.18
CA GLN A 11 -9.02 17.89 -1.16
C GLN A 11 -10.52 17.82 -1.50
N ASP A 12 -10.86 17.98 -2.77
CA ASP A 12 -12.24 17.93 -3.30
C ASP A 12 -12.62 16.54 -3.84
N LEU A 13 -11.74 15.55 -3.72
CA LEU A 13 -11.85 14.19 -4.27
C LEU A 13 -11.98 14.13 -5.81
N ARG A 14 -11.78 15.23 -6.52
CA ARG A 14 -11.72 15.20 -7.99
C ARG A 14 -10.42 14.58 -8.47
N PRO A 15 -10.47 13.70 -9.48
CA PRO A 15 -9.26 13.08 -10.00
C PRO A 15 -8.30 14.11 -10.63
N ILE A 16 -7.01 13.93 -10.38
CA ILE A 16 -5.95 14.68 -11.06
C ILE A 16 -5.64 13.96 -12.37
N HIS A 17 -5.98 14.60 -13.49
CA HIS A 17 -5.91 13.99 -14.81
C HIS A 17 -4.71 14.41 -15.65
N THR A 18 -4.00 15.46 -15.26
CA THR A 18 -2.83 15.99 -16.01
C THR A 18 -1.66 16.26 -15.09
N LEU A 19 -0.45 16.21 -15.65
CA LEU A 19 0.76 16.54 -14.92
C LEU A 19 0.76 18.02 -14.46
N ASP A 20 0.20 18.92 -15.23
CA ASP A 20 0.09 20.34 -14.84
C ASP A 20 -0.81 20.51 -13.61
N ALA A 21 -1.95 19.81 -13.57
CA ALA A 21 -2.81 19.80 -12.39
C ALA A 21 -2.08 19.21 -11.17
N TYR A 22 -1.27 18.16 -11.36
CA TYR A 22 -0.45 17.59 -10.30
C TYR A 22 0.61 18.59 -9.80
N LYS A 23 1.34 19.24 -10.70
CA LYS A 23 2.30 20.31 -10.35
C LYS A 23 1.65 21.45 -9.59
N ALA A 24 0.44 21.86 -9.97
CA ALA A 24 -0.31 22.92 -9.30
C ALA A 24 -0.62 22.58 -7.84
N THR A 25 -0.74 21.31 -7.47
CA THR A 25 -0.90 20.85 -6.07
C THR A 25 0.43 20.71 -5.31
N GLY A 26 1.55 21.04 -5.94
CA GLY A 26 2.90 20.88 -5.37
C GLY A 26 3.57 19.56 -5.74
N GLY A 27 3.02 18.81 -6.69
CA GLY A 27 3.65 17.61 -7.25
C GLY A 27 4.96 17.91 -7.96
N THR A 28 5.78 16.88 -8.14
CA THR A 28 7.16 16.86 -8.66
C THR A 28 8.22 17.48 -7.73
N ARG A 29 7.84 18.26 -6.72
CA ARG A 29 8.80 18.85 -5.76
C ARG A 29 9.56 17.80 -4.96
N GLY A 30 8.96 16.62 -4.72
CA GLY A 30 9.58 15.53 -4.01
C GLY A 30 10.76 14.94 -4.78
N ILE A 31 10.60 14.68 -6.07
CA ILE A 31 11.67 14.15 -6.91
C ILE A 31 12.75 15.21 -7.18
N ASP A 32 12.38 16.49 -7.33
CA ASP A 32 13.34 17.58 -7.50
C ASP A 32 14.24 17.69 -6.26
N ARG A 33 13.62 17.67 -5.05
CA ARG A 33 14.37 17.68 -3.81
C ARG A 33 15.22 16.41 -3.65
N ALA A 34 14.68 15.23 -3.94
CA ALA A 34 15.43 13.97 -3.85
C ALA A 34 16.71 14.03 -4.71
N ARG A 35 16.62 14.55 -5.93
CA ARG A 35 17.76 14.70 -6.85
C ARG A 35 18.80 15.72 -6.38
N SER A 36 18.41 16.70 -5.56
CA SER A 36 19.34 17.64 -4.94
C SER A 36 20.04 17.09 -3.69
N MET A 37 19.61 15.94 -3.19
CA MET A 37 20.17 15.25 -2.02
C MET A 37 21.03 14.06 -2.44
N LYS A 38 21.94 13.63 -1.56
CA LYS A 38 22.60 12.33 -1.73
C LYS A 38 21.59 11.22 -1.43
N PRO A 39 21.66 10.06 -2.12
CA PRO A 39 20.75 8.93 -1.88
C PRO A 39 20.62 8.52 -0.38
N ARG A 40 21.73 8.52 0.35
CA ARG A 40 21.74 8.23 1.79
C ARG A 40 20.90 9.24 2.60
N ASP A 41 20.99 10.52 2.26
CA ASP A 41 20.24 11.58 2.96
C ASP A 41 18.73 11.45 2.71
N VAL A 42 18.32 10.98 1.53
CA VAL A 42 16.91 10.63 1.24
C VAL A 42 16.43 9.50 2.15
N ILE A 43 17.25 8.46 2.34
CA ILE A 43 16.92 7.35 3.26
C ILE A 43 16.79 7.87 4.71
N GLU A 44 17.72 8.71 5.17
CA GLU A 44 17.65 9.27 6.52
C GLU A 44 16.42 10.18 6.71
N GLU A 45 16.00 10.94 5.68
CA GLU A 45 14.75 11.70 5.72
C GLU A 45 13.53 10.79 5.86
N LEU A 46 13.46 9.67 5.13
CA LEU A 46 12.39 8.68 5.26
C LEU A 46 12.42 7.97 6.62
N LYS A 47 13.61 7.68 7.15
CA LYS A 47 13.80 7.11 8.49
C LYS A 47 13.31 8.07 9.57
N LYS A 48 13.69 9.36 9.48
CA LYS A 48 13.21 10.43 10.35
C LYS A 48 11.69 10.57 10.27
N ALA A 49 11.10 10.49 9.09
CA ALA A 49 9.65 10.51 8.89
C ALA A 49 8.94 9.34 9.57
N GLY A 50 9.61 8.22 9.76
CA GLY A 50 9.02 7.03 10.36
C GLY A 50 7.99 6.33 9.47
N LEU A 51 8.11 6.47 8.14
CA LEU A 51 7.18 5.84 7.20
C LEU A 51 7.21 4.33 7.32
N ARG A 52 6.08 3.73 7.66
CA ARG A 52 5.85 2.29 7.64
C ARG A 52 5.07 1.89 6.40
N GLY A 53 5.35 0.71 5.85
CA GLY A 53 4.66 0.17 4.68
C GLY A 53 3.15 0.08 4.87
N ARG A 54 2.38 0.46 3.84
CA ARG A 54 0.90 0.48 3.83
C ARG A 54 0.28 -0.77 3.16
N GLY A 55 1.11 -1.76 2.84
CA GLY A 55 0.65 -3.01 2.21
C GLY A 55 0.14 -4.09 3.16
N GLY A 56 0.13 -3.83 4.49
CA GLY A 56 -0.41 -4.75 5.50
C GLY A 56 0.55 -5.04 6.66
N ALA A 57 1.82 -5.35 6.40
CA ALA A 57 2.78 -5.73 7.43
C ALA A 57 3.35 -4.56 8.26
N GLY A 58 3.24 -3.32 7.78
CA GLY A 58 3.76 -2.15 8.48
C GLY A 58 5.28 -2.13 8.62
N PHE A 59 6.03 -2.80 7.74
CA PHE A 59 7.50 -2.84 7.80
C PHE A 59 8.09 -1.45 7.52
N PRO A 60 9.12 -0.98 8.27
CA PRO A 60 9.71 0.34 8.04
C PRO A 60 10.31 0.49 6.64
N THR A 61 9.81 1.46 5.86
CA THR A 61 10.22 1.65 4.45
C THR A 61 11.70 1.96 4.33
N ALA A 62 12.26 2.80 5.21
CA ALA A 62 13.67 3.14 5.19
C ALA A 62 14.59 1.93 5.36
N ILE A 63 14.21 0.93 6.16
CA ILE A 63 15.03 -0.29 6.33
C ILE A 63 15.12 -1.08 5.02
N LYS A 64 13.98 -1.28 4.33
CA LYS A 64 14.01 -1.93 3.00
C LYS A 64 14.94 -1.21 2.01
N TRP A 65 14.89 0.11 2.01
CA TRP A 65 15.69 0.92 1.10
C TRP A 65 17.18 0.90 1.48
N THR A 66 17.50 0.96 2.78
CA THR A 66 18.89 0.82 3.26
C THR A 66 19.51 -0.50 2.81
N THR A 67 18.80 -1.61 3.03
CA THR A 67 19.29 -2.95 2.63
C THR A 67 19.62 -3.01 1.13
N ALA A 68 18.74 -2.52 0.27
CA ALA A 68 18.98 -2.51 -1.17
C ALA A 68 20.06 -1.48 -1.58
N PHE A 69 20.11 -0.33 -0.91
CA PHE A 69 21.13 0.70 -1.18
C PHE A 69 22.54 0.23 -0.85
N GLU A 70 22.72 -0.43 0.30
CA GLU A 70 24.02 -0.89 0.80
C GLU A 70 24.50 -2.20 0.11
N ASP A 71 23.62 -2.89 -0.57
CA ASP A 71 24.00 -4.10 -1.30
C ASP A 71 24.97 -3.75 -2.44
N PRO A 72 26.08 -4.49 -2.61
CA PRO A 72 27.11 -4.20 -3.61
C PRO A 72 26.73 -4.59 -5.04
N SER A 73 25.58 -5.26 -5.26
CA SER A 73 25.14 -5.70 -6.58
C SER A 73 25.01 -4.51 -7.55
N PRO A 74 25.57 -4.63 -8.77
CA PRO A 74 25.54 -3.54 -9.75
C PRO A 74 24.14 -3.30 -10.33
N THR A 75 23.29 -4.32 -10.32
CA THR A 75 21.94 -4.27 -10.86
C THR A 75 20.91 -4.38 -9.73
N LYS A 76 20.02 -3.41 -9.65
CA LYS A 76 18.92 -3.35 -8.68
C LYS A 76 17.64 -2.95 -9.37
N TYR A 77 16.50 -3.30 -8.76
CA TYR A 77 15.18 -2.93 -9.27
C TYR A 77 14.29 -2.37 -8.18
N VAL A 78 13.27 -1.63 -8.61
CA VAL A 78 12.15 -1.22 -7.77
C VAL A 78 10.88 -1.83 -8.32
N VAL A 79 10.07 -2.41 -7.47
CA VAL A 79 8.77 -2.96 -7.83
C VAL A 79 7.68 -2.33 -6.96
N CYS A 80 6.69 -1.75 -7.59
CA CYS A 80 5.47 -1.30 -6.92
C CYS A 80 4.45 -2.43 -6.93
N ASN A 81 3.98 -2.79 -5.74
CA ASN A 81 2.87 -3.73 -5.56
C ASN A 81 1.54 -2.98 -5.57
N GLY A 82 0.84 -3.02 -6.72
CA GLY A 82 -0.51 -2.51 -6.92
C GLY A 82 -1.52 -3.60 -7.24
N SER A 83 -1.19 -4.86 -6.99
CA SER A 83 -2.02 -6.03 -7.27
C SER A 83 -3.15 -6.28 -6.26
N GLU A 84 -3.57 -5.24 -5.56
CA GLU A 84 -4.57 -5.24 -4.48
C GLU A 84 -5.61 -6.35 -4.59
N GLY A 85 -5.57 -7.29 -3.64
CA GLY A 85 -6.40 -8.50 -3.66
C GLY A 85 -7.00 -8.86 -2.30
N GLU A 86 -6.61 -8.16 -1.22
CA GLU A 86 -7.15 -8.40 0.11
C GLU A 86 -8.64 -8.07 0.14
N PRO A 87 -9.52 -9.03 0.55
CA PRO A 87 -10.95 -8.77 0.69
C PRO A 87 -11.21 -7.57 1.61
N GLY A 88 -12.13 -6.71 1.18
CA GLY A 88 -12.46 -5.47 1.90
C GLY A 88 -11.49 -4.31 1.67
N THR A 89 -10.41 -4.47 0.88
CA THR A 89 -9.43 -3.43 0.60
C THR A 89 -9.57 -2.91 -0.83
N TYR A 90 -9.74 -1.58 -1.00
CA TYR A 90 -9.94 -0.90 -2.29
C TYR A 90 -9.14 0.41 -2.40
N LYS A 91 -8.21 0.67 -1.47
CA LYS A 91 -7.49 1.93 -1.33
C LYS A 91 -6.50 2.21 -2.46
N ASP A 92 -5.77 1.19 -2.93
CA ASP A 92 -4.74 1.37 -3.96
C ASP A 92 -5.38 1.70 -5.30
N ARG A 93 -6.44 0.97 -5.70
CA ARG A 93 -7.23 1.30 -6.90
C ARG A 93 -7.82 2.70 -6.81
N TYR A 94 -8.38 3.07 -5.65
CA TYR A 94 -8.96 4.39 -5.45
C TYR A 94 -7.90 5.49 -5.58
N LEU A 95 -6.73 5.28 -4.99
CA LEU A 95 -5.60 6.19 -5.09
C LEU A 95 -5.15 6.39 -6.55
N LEU A 96 -5.01 5.29 -7.31
CA LEU A 96 -4.64 5.32 -8.72
C LEU A 96 -5.71 5.97 -9.61
N GLN A 97 -6.98 5.95 -9.19
CA GLN A 97 -8.04 6.68 -9.88
C GLN A 97 -8.00 8.18 -9.56
N LYS A 98 -7.56 8.57 -8.34
CA LYS A 98 -7.58 9.96 -7.89
C LYS A 98 -6.31 10.72 -8.21
N ASN A 99 -5.15 10.11 -8.00
CA ASN A 99 -3.86 10.75 -8.25
C ASN A 99 -2.76 9.72 -8.54
N PRO A 100 -2.61 9.23 -9.77
CA PRO A 100 -1.57 8.28 -10.14
C PRO A 100 -0.16 8.90 -10.15
N TYR A 101 -0.04 10.22 -10.33
CA TYR A 101 1.26 10.90 -10.49
C TYR A 101 2.15 10.76 -9.24
N GLN A 102 1.59 10.84 -8.04
CA GLN A 102 2.35 10.71 -6.79
C GLN A 102 2.98 9.32 -6.63
N LEU A 103 2.32 8.25 -7.15
CA LEU A 103 2.92 6.93 -7.20
C LEU A 103 4.13 6.92 -8.14
N VAL A 104 3.98 7.44 -9.37
CA VAL A 104 5.06 7.46 -10.37
C VAL A 104 6.24 8.27 -9.85
N GLU A 105 5.99 9.41 -9.21
CA GLU A 105 7.02 10.23 -8.55
C GLU A 105 7.72 9.48 -7.42
N GLY A 106 6.97 8.86 -6.51
CA GLY A 106 7.54 8.09 -5.40
C GLY A 106 8.35 6.88 -5.85
N ALA A 107 7.91 6.20 -6.91
CA ALA A 107 8.64 5.10 -7.52
C ALA A 107 9.95 5.58 -8.19
N ALA A 108 9.93 6.73 -8.86
CA ALA A 108 11.13 7.34 -9.43
C ALA A 108 12.13 7.79 -8.35
N ILE A 109 11.65 8.31 -7.20
CA ILE A 109 12.50 8.62 -6.03
C ILE A 109 13.16 7.35 -5.48
N ALA A 110 12.40 6.26 -5.31
CA ALA A 110 12.95 5.00 -4.86
C ALA A 110 14.05 4.49 -5.80
N ALA A 111 13.79 4.58 -7.10
CA ALA A 111 14.73 4.17 -8.14
C ALA A 111 16.01 5.00 -8.15
N TYR A 112 15.90 6.33 -7.96
CA TYR A 112 17.05 7.22 -7.80
C TYR A 112 17.93 6.79 -6.61
N VAL A 113 17.31 6.50 -5.46
CA VAL A 113 18.02 6.18 -4.22
C VAL A 113 18.87 4.91 -4.35
N VAL A 114 18.35 3.86 -4.97
CA VAL A 114 19.07 2.59 -5.08
C VAL A 114 19.79 2.42 -6.44
N ASN A 115 19.78 3.44 -7.27
CA ASN A 115 20.30 3.40 -8.64
C ASN A 115 19.70 2.21 -9.42
N ALA A 116 18.38 2.10 -9.40
CA ALA A 116 17.68 0.99 -10.03
C ALA A 116 17.81 1.03 -11.56
N LYS A 117 17.97 -0.13 -12.17
CA LYS A 117 17.99 -0.28 -13.62
C LYS A 117 16.64 0.03 -14.26
N ASN A 118 15.56 -0.46 -13.65
CA ASN A 118 14.17 -0.20 -14.05
C ASN A 118 13.24 -0.23 -12.83
N VAL A 119 12.04 0.26 -13.05
CA VAL A 119 10.92 0.19 -12.12
C VAL A 119 9.79 -0.61 -12.77
N PHE A 120 9.20 -1.54 -12.02
CA PHE A 120 8.02 -2.29 -12.45
C PHE A 120 6.83 -1.96 -11.54
N ILE A 121 5.66 -1.70 -12.13
CA ILE A 121 4.41 -1.48 -11.41
C ILE A 121 3.49 -2.65 -11.72
N GLY A 122 3.36 -3.60 -10.76
CA GLY A 122 2.47 -4.74 -10.90
C GLY A 122 1.02 -4.36 -10.60
N LEU A 123 0.15 -4.56 -11.58
CA LEU A 123 -1.29 -4.32 -11.49
C LEU A 123 -2.06 -5.51 -12.04
N LYS A 124 -3.19 -5.87 -11.44
CA LYS A 124 -4.05 -6.91 -12.02
C LYS A 124 -4.52 -6.48 -13.41
N ALA A 125 -4.43 -7.37 -14.39
CA ALA A 125 -4.81 -7.07 -15.78
C ALA A 125 -6.27 -6.59 -15.92
N LYS A 126 -7.15 -6.94 -14.98
CA LYS A 126 -8.53 -6.45 -14.91
C LYS A 126 -8.66 -4.98 -14.48
N PHE A 127 -7.65 -4.38 -13.88
CA PHE A 127 -7.67 -2.97 -13.44
C PHE A 127 -7.43 -2.01 -14.61
N LYS A 128 -8.25 -2.13 -15.66
CA LYS A 128 -8.07 -1.40 -16.93
C LYS A 128 -7.99 0.11 -16.76
N ARG A 129 -8.84 0.69 -15.90
CA ARG A 129 -8.89 2.13 -15.62
C ARG A 129 -7.63 2.60 -14.90
N GLU A 130 -7.20 1.87 -13.89
CA GLU A 130 -6.01 2.17 -13.10
C GLU A 130 -4.76 2.06 -13.96
N ILE A 131 -4.64 1.02 -14.79
CA ILE A 131 -3.56 0.85 -15.77
C ILE A 131 -3.51 2.04 -16.72
N ALA A 132 -4.63 2.44 -17.30
CA ALA A 132 -4.68 3.59 -18.21
C ALA A 132 -4.29 4.91 -17.51
N ASN A 133 -4.70 5.10 -16.26
CA ASN A 133 -4.35 6.30 -15.48
C ASN A 133 -2.85 6.34 -15.15
N VAL A 134 -2.27 5.22 -14.72
CA VAL A 134 -0.83 5.13 -14.42
C VAL A 134 -0.01 5.29 -15.70
N GLN A 135 -0.43 4.66 -16.81
CA GLN A 135 0.27 4.82 -18.09
C GLN A 135 0.29 6.27 -18.55
N ARG A 136 -0.86 6.97 -18.48
CA ARG A 136 -0.92 8.40 -18.78
C ARG A 136 0.05 9.21 -17.93
N ALA A 137 0.10 8.94 -16.62
CA ALA A 137 1.01 9.64 -15.71
C ALA A 137 2.49 9.39 -16.08
N ILE A 138 2.85 8.16 -16.46
CA ILE A 138 4.18 7.79 -16.95
C ILE A 138 4.47 8.58 -18.24
N ASP A 139 3.57 8.53 -19.23
CA ASP A 139 3.79 9.14 -20.54
C ASP A 139 3.98 10.67 -20.44
N GLU A 140 3.18 11.34 -19.59
CA GLU A 140 3.29 12.78 -19.36
C GLU A 140 4.59 13.13 -18.62
N MET A 141 5.01 12.33 -17.62
CA MET A 141 6.29 12.54 -16.92
C MET A 141 7.51 12.27 -17.83
N VAL A 142 7.39 11.33 -18.77
CA VAL A 142 8.43 11.11 -19.81
C VAL A 142 8.49 12.31 -20.74
N LYS A 143 7.35 12.80 -21.23
CA LYS A 143 7.27 13.96 -22.12
C LYS A 143 7.88 15.22 -21.48
N ASP A 144 7.74 15.37 -20.19
CA ASP A 144 8.27 16.49 -19.39
C ASP A 144 9.72 16.24 -18.90
N ASN A 145 10.37 15.17 -19.33
CA ASN A 145 11.73 14.76 -18.96
C ASN A 145 11.96 14.53 -17.46
N ILE A 146 10.89 14.26 -16.69
CA ILE A 146 10.99 13.90 -15.27
C ILE A 146 11.54 12.49 -15.12
N ILE A 147 11.12 11.56 -15.99
CA ILE A 147 11.62 10.17 -16.04
C ILE A 147 12.05 9.81 -17.45
N ALA A 148 13.00 8.89 -17.58
CA ALA A 148 13.42 8.39 -18.88
C ALA A 148 12.35 7.51 -19.53
N LYS A 149 12.32 7.49 -20.87
CA LYS A 149 11.45 6.58 -21.62
C LYS A 149 11.77 5.14 -21.27
N ASP A 150 10.73 4.29 -21.15
CA ASP A 150 10.81 2.85 -20.85
C ASP A 150 11.43 2.51 -19.48
N TYR A 151 11.69 3.53 -18.63
CA TYR A 151 12.30 3.33 -17.33
C TYR A 151 11.31 2.77 -16.29
N ILE A 152 10.06 3.22 -16.30
CA ILE A 152 8.97 2.71 -15.47
C ILE A 152 8.00 1.94 -16.37
N GLN A 153 7.75 0.67 -16.05
CA GLN A 153 6.94 -0.23 -16.85
C GLN A 153 5.80 -0.82 -16.03
N ILE A 154 4.60 -0.85 -16.58
CA ILE A 154 3.46 -1.55 -15.98
C ILE A 154 3.54 -3.03 -16.36
N VAL A 155 3.38 -3.91 -15.37
CA VAL A 155 3.32 -5.36 -15.53
C VAL A 155 1.90 -5.81 -15.19
N PRO A 156 1.04 -6.05 -16.21
CA PRO A 156 -0.28 -6.62 -15.99
C PRO A 156 -0.16 -8.08 -15.55
N GLY A 157 -0.74 -8.42 -14.40
CA GLY A 157 -0.69 -9.76 -13.84
C GLY A 157 -2.07 -10.41 -13.67
N PRO A 158 -2.11 -11.68 -13.18
CA PRO A 158 -3.34 -12.44 -13.03
C PRO A 158 -4.26 -11.88 -11.95
N ASP A 159 -5.53 -12.29 -11.99
CA ASP A 159 -6.52 -11.96 -10.95
C ASP A 159 -6.47 -12.98 -9.80
N GLU A 160 -5.31 -13.23 -9.28
CA GLU A 160 -5.07 -14.14 -8.18
C GLU A 160 -4.73 -13.36 -6.91
N TYR A 161 -5.11 -13.89 -5.73
CA TYR A 161 -4.74 -13.30 -4.45
C TYR A 161 -3.23 -13.32 -4.24
N LEU A 162 -2.59 -14.44 -4.61
CA LEU A 162 -1.15 -14.64 -4.50
C LEU A 162 -0.32 -13.60 -5.26
N PHE A 163 -0.85 -13.01 -6.33
CA PHE A 163 -0.17 -11.93 -7.04
C PHE A 163 0.14 -10.72 -6.11
N GLY A 164 -0.59 -10.58 -4.99
CA GLY A 164 -0.34 -9.57 -3.96
C GLY A 164 0.83 -9.88 -3.01
N GLU A 165 1.33 -11.11 -2.98
CA GLU A 165 2.50 -11.47 -2.21
C GLU A 165 3.78 -11.04 -2.95
N GLU A 166 4.73 -10.38 -2.25
CA GLU A 166 5.86 -9.70 -2.89
C GLU A 166 6.75 -10.64 -3.75
N LYS A 167 6.90 -11.90 -3.35
CA LYS A 167 7.73 -12.87 -4.09
C LYS A 167 6.98 -13.46 -5.30
N ALA A 168 5.65 -13.62 -5.19
CA ALA A 168 4.81 -14.00 -6.33
C ALA A 168 4.72 -12.88 -7.37
N LEU A 169 4.66 -11.63 -6.93
CA LEU A 169 4.74 -10.47 -7.82
C LEU A 169 6.04 -10.47 -8.62
N LEU A 170 7.19 -10.78 -7.98
CA LEU A 170 8.46 -10.87 -8.68
C LEU A 170 8.48 -12.01 -9.71
N GLU A 171 7.82 -13.15 -9.44
CA GLU A 171 7.67 -14.22 -10.43
C GLU A 171 6.90 -13.74 -11.67
N VAL A 172 5.82 -12.96 -11.47
CA VAL A 172 5.06 -12.38 -12.59
C VAL A 172 5.88 -11.33 -13.36
N VAL A 173 6.65 -10.49 -12.67
CA VAL A 173 7.61 -9.55 -13.31
C VAL A 173 8.61 -10.30 -14.19
N ASP A 174 9.01 -11.50 -13.78
CA ASP A 174 9.94 -12.36 -14.51
C ASP A 174 9.25 -13.23 -15.58
N GLY A 175 7.94 -13.02 -15.82
CA GLY A 175 7.18 -13.73 -16.84
C GLY A 175 6.71 -15.13 -16.43
N ARG A 176 6.70 -15.44 -15.13
CA ARG A 176 6.24 -16.71 -14.57
C ARG A 176 4.86 -16.55 -13.91
N GLY A 177 4.27 -17.65 -13.43
CA GLY A 177 3.01 -17.64 -12.68
C GLY A 177 3.14 -16.97 -11.31
N ALA A 178 2.02 -16.52 -10.73
CA ALA A 178 1.97 -15.84 -9.43
C ALA A 178 2.12 -16.84 -8.25
N MET A 179 3.22 -17.58 -8.23
CA MET A 179 3.59 -18.53 -7.16
C MET A 179 4.81 -17.99 -6.41
N PRO A 180 4.74 -17.77 -5.09
CA PRO A 180 5.84 -17.18 -4.33
C PRO A 180 7.11 -18.04 -4.38
N ARG A 181 8.23 -17.44 -4.76
CA ARG A 181 9.56 -18.06 -4.63
C ARG A 181 9.98 -18.13 -3.15
N ILE A 182 10.93 -18.99 -2.83
CA ILE A 182 11.39 -19.17 -1.44
C ILE A 182 12.20 -17.95 -0.95
N MET A 183 13.14 -17.49 -1.77
CA MET A 183 14.07 -16.42 -1.40
C MET A 183 13.39 -15.05 -1.37
N PRO A 184 13.72 -14.18 -0.37
CA PRO A 184 13.18 -12.85 -0.27
C PRO A 184 13.75 -11.90 -1.34
N PRO A 185 13.04 -10.76 -1.63
CA PRO A 185 13.42 -9.84 -2.72
C PRO A 185 14.81 -9.23 -2.63
N PHE A 186 15.36 -9.09 -1.44
CA PHE A 186 16.72 -8.56 -1.24
C PHE A 186 17.82 -9.58 -1.49
N LEU A 187 17.50 -10.90 -1.51
CA LEU A 187 18.43 -11.98 -1.86
C LEU A 187 18.21 -12.52 -3.27
N GLN A 188 16.98 -12.44 -3.78
CA GLN A 188 16.62 -12.87 -5.13
C GLN A 188 15.52 -11.96 -5.68
N GLY A 189 15.94 -10.88 -6.30
CA GLY A 189 15.06 -9.85 -6.81
C GLY A 189 14.49 -10.14 -8.20
N ALA A 190 14.00 -9.10 -8.88
CA ALA A 190 13.50 -9.19 -10.23
C ALA A 190 14.64 -9.50 -11.23
N ARG A 191 14.29 -10.21 -12.31
CA ARG A 191 15.24 -10.51 -13.41
C ARG A 191 16.53 -11.21 -12.95
N TYR A 192 16.47 -11.96 -11.84
CA TYR A 192 17.61 -12.70 -11.33
C TYR A 192 18.10 -13.79 -12.32
N THR A 193 19.39 -14.08 -12.27
CA THR A 193 20.03 -15.17 -12.98
C THR A 193 20.84 -16.02 -11.99
N PRO A 194 21.40 -17.16 -12.37
CA PRO A 194 22.27 -17.92 -11.49
C PRO A 194 23.47 -17.15 -10.95
N THR A 195 23.88 -16.07 -11.62
CA THR A 195 25.05 -15.25 -11.27
C THR A 195 24.71 -13.86 -10.81
N GLU A 196 23.45 -13.41 -10.97
CA GLU A 196 23.00 -12.05 -10.61
C GLU A 196 21.75 -12.13 -9.76
N TYR A 197 21.85 -11.68 -8.51
CA TYR A 197 20.71 -11.73 -7.55
C TYR A 197 19.73 -10.57 -7.70
N ASN A 198 20.19 -9.43 -8.20
CA ASN A 198 19.42 -8.23 -8.50
C ASN A 198 18.51 -7.78 -7.34
N PRO A 199 19.07 -7.37 -6.19
CA PRO A 199 18.29 -6.92 -5.04
C PRO A 199 17.19 -5.96 -5.44
N THR A 200 15.97 -6.18 -4.94
CA THR A 200 14.79 -5.45 -5.39
C THR A 200 14.02 -4.89 -4.19
N ILE A 201 13.72 -3.59 -4.25
CA ILE A 201 12.77 -2.97 -3.34
C ILE A 201 11.35 -3.29 -3.83
N VAL A 202 10.55 -3.91 -2.98
CA VAL A 202 9.11 -4.07 -3.21
C VAL A 202 8.34 -3.20 -2.23
N ASN A 203 7.56 -2.23 -2.72
CA ASN A 203 6.72 -1.37 -1.90
C ASN A 203 5.29 -1.29 -2.46
N ASN A 204 4.32 -1.10 -1.54
CA ASN A 204 2.93 -0.88 -1.90
C ASN A 204 2.71 0.51 -2.53
N VAL A 205 1.66 0.66 -3.34
CA VAL A 205 1.22 1.91 -3.99
C VAL A 205 1.16 3.09 -3.01
N GLU A 206 0.44 2.92 -1.90
CA GLU A 206 0.23 3.98 -0.91
C GLU A 206 1.54 4.38 -0.22
N SER A 207 2.42 3.40 0.05
CA SER A 207 3.75 3.68 0.64
C SER A 207 4.60 4.55 -0.26
N LEU A 208 4.68 4.23 -1.55
CA LEU A 208 5.45 5.04 -2.52
C LEU A 208 4.82 6.42 -2.72
N SER A 209 3.49 6.51 -2.72
CA SER A 209 2.80 7.80 -2.82
C SER A 209 3.13 8.73 -1.65
N HIS A 210 3.28 8.22 -0.43
CA HIS A 210 3.72 9.03 0.71
C HIS A 210 5.14 9.56 0.57
N VAL A 211 6.03 8.83 -0.10
CA VAL A 211 7.43 9.25 -0.30
C VAL A 211 7.51 10.59 -1.02
N SER A 212 6.72 10.81 -2.09
CA SER A 212 6.71 12.07 -2.82
C SER A 212 6.38 13.27 -1.90
N HIS A 213 5.38 13.11 -1.03
CA HIS A 213 4.96 14.15 -0.08
C HIS A 213 5.96 14.37 1.05
N ILE A 214 6.58 13.30 1.56
CA ILE A 214 7.62 13.41 2.60
C ILE A 214 8.81 14.18 2.05
N LEU A 215 9.27 13.85 0.84
CA LEU A 215 10.39 14.56 0.24
C LEU A 215 10.03 16.00 -0.11
N ALA A 216 8.81 16.28 -0.57
CA ALA A 216 8.38 17.64 -0.89
C ALA A 216 8.28 18.55 0.34
N LYS A 217 7.85 18.01 1.50
CA LYS A 217 7.46 18.81 2.67
C LYS A 217 8.31 18.58 3.92
N GLY A 218 9.07 17.50 3.95
CA GLY A 218 9.97 17.13 5.06
C GLY A 218 9.38 16.13 6.05
N ALA A 219 10.29 15.45 6.75
CA ALA A 219 9.95 14.42 7.74
C ALA A 219 9.13 14.97 8.92
N ASP A 220 9.47 16.15 9.41
CA ASP A 220 8.78 16.77 10.55
C ASP A 220 7.32 17.10 10.20
N TRP A 221 7.08 17.58 8.98
CA TRP A 221 5.73 17.80 8.49
C TRP A 221 4.90 16.50 8.49
N PHE A 222 5.48 15.39 8.03
CA PHE A 222 4.79 14.10 8.01
C PHE A 222 4.50 13.59 9.43
N ARG A 223 5.47 13.73 10.34
CA ARG A 223 5.33 13.34 11.76
C ARG A 223 4.33 14.17 12.54
N ALA A 224 4.04 15.40 12.10
CA ALA A 224 3.00 16.23 12.72
C ALA A 224 1.57 15.68 12.54
N THR A 225 1.43 14.58 11.78
CA THR A 225 0.16 13.87 11.56
C THR A 225 0.33 12.42 12.01
N GLY A 226 -0.73 11.83 12.54
CA GLY A 226 -0.70 10.45 13.03
C GLY A 226 -0.22 10.34 14.47
N SER A 227 0.10 9.12 14.91
CA SER A 227 0.60 8.85 16.24
C SER A 227 2.14 8.87 16.27
N GLN A 228 2.72 8.93 17.47
CA GLN A 228 4.17 8.99 17.63
C GLN A 228 4.90 7.77 17.04
N ASP A 229 4.33 6.58 17.20
CA ASP A 229 4.90 5.30 16.73
C ASP A 229 4.48 4.94 15.31
N THR A 230 3.42 5.60 14.79
CA THR A 230 2.92 5.39 13.43
C THR A 230 2.50 6.73 12.81
N PRO A 231 3.46 7.51 12.31
CA PRO A 231 3.19 8.81 11.70
C PRO A 231 2.45 8.72 10.36
N GLY A 232 1.85 9.86 9.98
CA GLY A 232 1.19 10.06 8.71
C GLY A 232 -0.27 9.61 8.72
N THR A 233 -0.82 9.54 7.51
CA THR A 233 -2.18 9.05 7.23
C THR A 233 -2.16 7.64 6.65
N MET A 234 -3.34 7.03 6.60
CA MET A 234 -3.64 5.83 5.84
C MET A 234 -5.03 5.93 5.23
N ILE A 235 -5.22 5.36 4.05
CA ILE A 235 -6.53 5.29 3.41
C ILE A 235 -7.23 4.02 3.90
N PHE A 236 -8.29 4.21 4.69
CA PHE A 236 -9.12 3.15 5.23
C PHE A 236 -10.27 2.85 4.27
N THR A 237 -10.43 1.59 3.91
CA THR A 237 -11.66 1.12 3.28
C THR A 237 -12.61 0.63 4.37
N LEU A 238 -13.84 1.11 4.35
CA LEU A 238 -14.90 0.66 5.24
C LEU A 238 -16.05 0.10 4.38
N CYS A 239 -16.44 -1.14 4.62
CA CYS A 239 -17.49 -1.82 3.87
C CYS A 239 -18.29 -2.77 4.78
N GLY A 240 -19.33 -3.42 4.21
CA GLY A 240 -20.25 -4.28 4.95
C GLY A 240 -21.44 -3.50 5.51
N ASP A 241 -21.89 -3.85 6.71
CA ASP A 241 -23.14 -3.37 7.32
C ASP A 241 -22.99 -1.99 7.98
N VAL A 242 -22.56 -0.99 7.21
CA VAL A 242 -22.41 0.40 7.65
C VAL A 242 -23.21 1.36 6.78
N LYS A 243 -23.67 2.47 7.36
CA LYS A 243 -24.49 3.48 6.64
C LYS A 243 -23.73 4.18 5.52
N ARG A 244 -22.45 4.44 5.71
CA ARG A 244 -21.60 5.16 4.75
C ARG A 244 -20.35 4.34 4.45
N PRO A 245 -20.46 3.27 3.61
CA PRO A 245 -19.27 2.57 3.12
C PRO A 245 -18.45 3.51 2.22
N GLY A 246 -17.12 3.37 2.25
CA GLY A 246 -16.26 4.25 1.45
C GLY A 246 -14.79 4.16 1.80
N MET A 247 -14.02 5.07 1.20
CA MET A 247 -12.60 5.25 1.48
C MET A 247 -12.39 6.56 2.24
N TYR A 248 -11.68 6.48 3.35
CA TYR A 248 -11.43 7.59 4.27
C TYR A 248 -9.94 7.73 4.52
N GLU A 249 -9.35 8.86 4.18
CA GLU A 249 -7.96 9.14 4.55
C GLU A 249 -7.91 9.78 5.92
N LEU A 250 -7.41 9.02 6.91
CA LEU A 250 -7.39 9.44 8.32
C LEU A 250 -5.97 9.42 8.87
N PRO A 251 -5.65 10.27 9.86
CA PRO A 251 -4.44 10.13 10.64
C PRO A 251 -4.38 8.76 11.31
N LEU A 252 -3.22 8.12 11.29
CA LEU A 252 -3.00 6.93 12.13
C LEU A 252 -3.08 7.32 13.60
N GLY A 253 -3.77 6.50 14.41
CA GLY A 253 -4.14 6.85 15.78
C GLY A 253 -5.61 7.26 15.95
N THR A 254 -6.35 7.55 14.86
CA THR A 254 -7.82 7.56 14.86
C THR A 254 -8.32 6.21 15.38
N THR A 255 -9.33 6.18 16.23
CA THR A 255 -9.84 4.93 16.81
C THR A 255 -10.73 4.17 15.80
N LEU A 256 -10.84 2.85 16.01
CA LEU A 256 -11.77 2.04 15.22
C LEU A 256 -13.22 2.53 15.41
N ARG A 257 -13.59 2.99 16.61
CA ARG A 257 -14.91 3.58 16.89
C ARG A 257 -15.18 4.81 16.03
N GLU A 258 -14.25 5.76 15.95
CA GLU A 258 -14.38 6.95 15.10
C GLU A 258 -14.52 6.58 13.62
N LEU A 259 -13.76 5.58 13.13
CA LEU A 259 -13.92 5.09 11.76
C LEU A 259 -15.32 4.50 11.53
N LEU A 260 -15.83 3.68 12.46
CA LEU A 260 -17.12 2.99 12.31
C LEU A 260 -18.31 3.95 12.42
N PHE A 261 -18.30 4.85 13.41
CA PHE A 261 -19.46 5.65 13.75
C PHE A 261 -19.40 7.07 13.19
N ASP A 262 -18.27 7.77 13.30
CA ASP A 262 -18.17 9.16 12.82
C ASP A 262 -18.00 9.20 11.30
N CYS A 263 -17.12 8.34 10.76
CA CYS A 263 -16.95 8.22 9.31
C CYS A 263 -18.03 7.35 8.68
N GLY A 264 -18.20 6.12 9.15
CA GLY A 264 -19.13 5.12 8.62
C GLY A 264 -20.60 5.36 8.96
N GLY A 265 -20.90 6.20 9.95
CA GLY A 265 -22.27 6.52 10.38
C GLY A 265 -22.95 5.43 11.21
N GLY A 266 -22.18 4.47 11.70
CA GLY A 266 -22.67 3.31 12.45
C GLY A 266 -23.32 2.25 11.56
N PRO A 267 -24.00 1.26 12.15
CA PRO A 267 -24.59 0.13 11.43
C PRO A 267 -25.67 0.61 10.43
N ALA A 268 -25.76 -0.08 9.29
CA ALA A 268 -26.71 0.26 8.22
C ALA A 268 -28.18 0.04 8.62
N GLY A 269 -28.43 -0.98 9.43
CA GLY A 269 -29.75 -1.35 9.92
C GLY A 269 -29.97 -0.97 11.39
N ASN A 270 -30.94 -1.66 12.02
CA ASN A 270 -31.30 -1.47 13.42
C ASN A 270 -30.52 -2.40 14.38
N HIS A 271 -29.64 -3.23 13.85
CA HIS A 271 -28.82 -4.13 14.64
C HIS A 271 -27.48 -3.49 14.99
N PRO A 272 -26.96 -3.66 16.21
CA PRO A 272 -25.62 -3.17 16.55
C PRO A 272 -24.54 -3.92 15.77
N VAL A 273 -23.36 -3.30 15.67
CA VAL A 273 -22.18 -3.95 15.09
C VAL A 273 -21.83 -5.17 15.94
N LYS A 274 -21.66 -6.31 15.28
CA LYS A 274 -21.31 -7.59 15.92
C LYS A 274 -19.82 -7.88 15.83
N ALA A 275 -19.25 -7.67 14.65
CA ALA A 275 -17.87 -8.01 14.37
C ALA A 275 -17.30 -7.13 13.26
N VAL A 276 -16.00 -6.85 13.34
CA VAL A 276 -15.23 -6.14 12.31
C VAL A 276 -14.01 -6.97 11.97
N PHE A 277 -13.71 -7.10 10.67
CA PHE A 277 -12.51 -7.77 10.17
C PHE A 277 -11.65 -6.80 9.39
N SER A 278 -10.34 -6.78 9.65
CA SER A 278 -9.36 -6.07 8.84
C SER A 278 -8.68 -7.05 7.89
N GLY A 279 -9.33 -7.35 6.76
CA GLY A 279 -8.95 -8.45 5.87
C GLY A 279 -9.38 -9.82 6.41
N VAL A 280 -8.94 -10.90 5.77
CA VAL A 280 -9.42 -12.27 6.05
C VAL A 280 -8.52 -13.06 7.00
N ALA A 281 -7.28 -12.62 7.23
CA ALA A 281 -6.29 -13.34 8.04
C ALA A 281 -6.09 -12.76 9.45
N ASN A 282 -6.66 -11.60 9.75
CA ASN A 282 -6.58 -11.00 11.07
C ASN A 282 -7.70 -11.50 11.99
N ARG A 283 -7.42 -11.46 13.29
CA ARG A 283 -8.42 -11.81 14.30
C ARG A 283 -9.62 -10.88 14.22
N VAL A 284 -10.83 -11.42 14.44
CA VAL A 284 -12.06 -10.65 14.55
C VAL A 284 -11.98 -9.63 15.69
N MET A 285 -12.50 -8.45 15.44
CA MET A 285 -12.57 -7.33 16.38
C MET A 285 -14.02 -7.15 16.84
N THR A 286 -14.21 -7.11 18.14
CA THR A 286 -15.49 -6.85 18.81
C THR A 286 -15.48 -5.48 19.48
N GLU A 287 -16.61 -5.06 20.04
CA GLU A 287 -16.76 -3.74 20.66
C GLU A 287 -15.72 -3.42 21.72
N GLU A 288 -15.20 -4.44 22.40
CA GLU A 288 -14.16 -4.32 23.44
C GLU A 288 -12.90 -3.59 22.97
N ILE A 289 -12.58 -3.66 21.67
CA ILE A 289 -11.37 -3.02 21.12
C ILE A 289 -11.67 -1.86 20.17
N PHE A 290 -12.93 -1.38 20.09
CA PHE A 290 -13.27 -0.29 19.17
C PHE A 290 -12.63 1.05 19.53
N ASP A 291 -12.28 1.26 20.79
CA ASP A 291 -11.57 2.47 21.24
C ASP A 291 -10.04 2.38 21.06
N THR A 292 -9.56 1.29 20.47
CA THR A 292 -8.15 1.12 20.14
C THR A 292 -7.74 2.05 18.99
N PRO A 293 -6.65 2.82 19.15
CA PRO A 293 -6.10 3.61 18.05
C PRO A 293 -5.63 2.73 16.89
N LEU A 294 -6.01 3.08 15.68
CA LEU A 294 -5.63 2.41 14.44
C LEU A 294 -4.15 2.68 14.15
N GLY A 295 -3.31 1.76 14.58
CA GLY A 295 -1.85 1.74 14.39
C GLY A 295 -1.35 0.31 14.32
N PHE A 296 -0.17 0.08 13.74
CA PHE A 296 0.35 -1.29 13.58
C PHE A 296 0.67 -1.97 14.92
N GLY A 297 1.24 -1.23 15.87
CA GLY A 297 1.58 -1.72 17.20
C GLY A 297 0.34 -1.85 18.09
N THR A 298 -0.43 -0.79 18.20
CA THR A 298 -1.62 -0.68 19.07
C THR A 298 -2.67 -1.75 18.75
N MET A 299 -3.02 -1.92 17.48
CA MET A 299 -3.97 -2.93 17.04
C MET A 299 -3.48 -4.36 17.34
N ARG A 300 -2.19 -4.64 17.15
CA ARG A 300 -1.61 -5.95 17.48
C ARG A 300 -1.66 -6.22 18.98
N THR A 301 -1.34 -5.24 19.81
CA THR A 301 -1.39 -5.36 21.27
C THR A 301 -2.82 -5.59 21.76
N ALA A 302 -3.82 -4.98 21.13
CA ALA A 302 -5.23 -5.19 21.43
C ALA A 302 -5.77 -6.54 20.91
N GLY A 303 -4.95 -7.36 20.27
CA GLY A 303 -5.36 -8.67 19.75
C GLY A 303 -6.07 -8.61 18.40
N GLY A 304 -6.07 -7.45 17.74
CA GLY A 304 -6.55 -7.26 16.37
C GLY A 304 -5.40 -7.13 15.37
N GLY A 305 -5.67 -6.50 14.22
CA GLY A 305 -4.66 -6.18 13.21
C GLY A 305 -5.11 -4.99 12.36
N LEU A 306 -4.17 -4.14 11.96
CA LEU A 306 -4.46 -3.06 11.03
C LEU A 306 -4.59 -3.58 9.58
N GLY A 307 -3.79 -4.59 9.24
CA GLY A 307 -3.75 -5.16 7.90
C GLY A 307 -3.46 -4.09 6.84
N SER A 308 -4.10 -4.22 5.70
CA SER A 308 -4.07 -3.24 4.60
C SER A 308 -5.13 -2.13 4.75
N ALA A 309 -5.66 -1.93 5.96
CA ALA A 309 -6.70 -0.96 6.31
C ALA A 309 -8.05 -1.16 5.59
N GLY A 310 -8.37 -2.39 5.23
CA GLY A 310 -9.69 -2.77 4.72
C GLY A 310 -10.53 -3.35 5.86
N PHE A 311 -11.59 -2.65 6.26
CA PHE A 311 -12.47 -3.07 7.36
C PHE A 311 -13.83 -3.53 6.84
N ILE A 312 -14.18 -4.78 7.13
CA ILE A 312 -15.47 -5.38 6.79
C ILE A 312 -16.29 -5.47 8.05
N VAL A 313 -17.44 -4.82 8.08
CA VAL A 313 -18.33 -4.71 9.23
C VAL A 313 -19.50 -5.67 9.08
N TYR A 314 -19.80 -6.41 10.12
CA TYR A 314 -20.98 -7.27 10.22
C TYR A 314 -21.82 -6.87 11.43
N ASP A 315 -23.13 -6.76 11.27
CA ASP A 315 -24.08 -6.51 12.34
C ASP A 315 -24.59 -7.81 12.99
N GLN A 316 -25.46 -7.69 14.00
CA GLN A 316 -26.00 -8.81 14.77
C GLN A 316 -26.82 -9.81 13.94
N SER A 317 -27.32 -9.44 12.76
CA SER A 317 -28.09 -10.33 11.87
C SER A 317 -27.21 -11.38 11.20
N MET A 318 -25.90 -11.13 11.09
CA MET A 318 -25.00 -12.01 10.36
C MET A 318 -24.55 -13.21 11.20
N CYS A 319 -24.57 -14.38 10.59
CA CYS A 319 -24.05 -15.62 11.21
C CYS A 319 -22.52 -15.69 11.06
N MET A 320 -21.79 -15.60 12.17
CA MET A 320 -20.31 -15.62 12.16
C MET A 320 -19.72 -16.97 11.71
N VAL A 321 -20.45 -18.08 11.85
CA VAL A 321 -20.01 -19.39 11.33
C VAL A 321 -19.97 -19.35 9.79
N LYS A 322 -20.95 -18.72 9.14
CA LYS A 322 -20.95 -18.54 7.68
C LYS A 322 -19.79 -17.63 7.23
N VAL A 323 -19.52 -16.57 7.99
CA VAL A 323 -18.39 -15.67 7.69
C VAL A 323 -17.06 -16.40 7.83
N ALA A 324 -16.89 -17.17 8.90
CA ALA A 324 -15.68 -17.98 9.11
C ALA A 324 -15.48 -19.01 7.99
N LEU A 325 -16.54 -19.71 7.58
CA LEU A 325 -16.49 -20.65 6.46
C LEU A 325 -16.09 -19.94 5.15
N MET A 326 -16.66 -18.78 4.86
CA MET A 326 -16.33 -18.01 3.67
C MET A 326 -14.85 -17.60 3.65
N PHE A 327 -14.32 -17.10 4.77
CA PHE A 327 -12.91 -16.68 4.86
C PHE A 327 -11.95 -17.88 4.82
N SER A 328 -12.27 -18.98 5.51
CA SER A 328 -11.47 -20.20 5.44
C SER A 328 -11.43 -20.80 4.04
N SER A 329 -12.58 -20.82 3.35
CA SER A 329 -12.64 -21.28 1.96
C SER A 329 -11.82 -20.39 1.02
N PHE A 330 -11.88 -19.06 1.20
CA PHE A 330 -11.06 -18.13 0.44
C PHE A 330 -9.55 -18.37 0.69
N LEU A 331 -9.13 -18.52 1.95
CA LEU A 331 -7.74 -18.77 2.30
C LEU A 331 -7.25 -20.13 1.78
N ALA A 332 -8.06 -21.17 1.88
CA ALA A 332 -7.74 -22.49 1.34
C ALA A 332 -7.52 -22.46 -0.18
N TYR A 333 -8.43 -21.81 -0.91
CA TYR A 333 -8.32 -21.66 -2.36
C TYR A 333 -7.12 -20.79 -2.79
N SER A 334 -6.79 -19.76 -1.99
CA SER A 334 -5.74 -18.78 -2.29
C SER A 334 -4.38 -19.17 -1.70
N SER A 335 -4.25 -20.32 -1.03
CA SER A 335 -3.00 -20.76 -0.38
C SER A 335 -1.97 -21.22 -1.42
N CYS A 336 -0.70 -20.79 -1.24
CA CYS A 336 0.43 -21.37 -1.96
C CYS A 336 1.02 -22.63 -1.28
N GLY A 337 0.52 -23.02 -0.10
CA GLY A 337 0.94 -24.20 0.63
C GLY A 337 2.32 -24.13 1.31
N GLN A 338 3.03 -22.99 1.26
CA GLN A 338 4.39 -22.87 1.81
C GLN A 338 4.42 -22.70 3.34
N CYS A 339 3.53 -21.88 3.89
CA CYS A 339 3.51 -21.56 5.32
C CYS A 339 2.74 -22.62 6.11
N ILE A 340 3.37 -23.20 7.15
CA ILE A 340 2.76 -24.25 7.96
C ILE A 340 1.36 -23.89 8.49
N PRO A 341 1.13 -22.70 9.07
CA PRO A 341 -0.20 -22.33 9.55
C PRO A 341 -1.28 -22.32 8.44
N CYS A 342 -0.94 -21.81 7.27
CA CYS A 342 -1.84 -21.77 6.12
C CYS A 342 -2.08 -23.16 5.53
N ASN A 343 -1.00 -23.94 5.33
CA ASN A 343 -1.06 -25.29 4.76
C ASN A 343 -1.88 -26.27 5.59
N ARG A 344 -1.82 -26.14 6.93
CA ARG A 344 -2.50 -27.07 7.87
C ARG A 344 -3.77 -26.49 8.49
N GLY A 345 -3.99 -25.20 8.40
CA GLY A 345 -5.09 -24.49 9.06
C GLY A 345 -6.26 -24.15 8.15
N CYS A 346 -6.09 -24.26 6.85
CA CYS A 346 -7.13 -24.05 5.83
C CYS A 346 -7.39 -25.35 5.01
#